data_370903c495b232fabb6833816f0f0700
#
_entry.id   370903c495b232fabb6833816f0f0700
#
_cell.length_a   1.000
_cell.length_b   1.000
_cell.length_c   1.000
_cell.angle_alpha   90.00
_cell.angle_beta   90.00
_cell.angle_gamma   90.00
#
_symmetry.space_group_name_H-M   'P 1'
#
loop_
_entity.id
_entity.type
_entity.pdbx_description
1 polymer ?
#
loop_
_entity_poly.entity_id
_entity_poly.type
_entity_poly.pdbx_seq_one_letter_code
_entity_poly.pdbx_strand_id
1 'polypeptide(L)'
;GIVFNGSPLFTGDSGSGESEIRKWIIENDWLESVVSLPDQLFFNTGISTYIWVVTNKKTPQRKGKVQLIDGSSFYKSMKKSLGSKRKFIDDSQREQLLQIYQNFEDNEHSKIFDNEFFGYTKVTIEQPKVENGEVVRDKKGNPKPDSKLRDSERVPLSEDIEQYFSREVEPHLPNSWIDFNKSKVGYEINFTKYFYQYKPLRSSDDISQELLELKKESENLLNLIMD
;
A
#
# COMPACT_ATOMS: atom_id res chain seq x y z
N GLY A 1 6.56 20.03 0.57
CA GLY A 1 5.75 19.00 -0.07
C GLY A 1 6.34 18.55 -1.40
N ILE A 2 6.33 17.26 -1.63
CA ILE A 2 6.85 16.65 -2.87
C ILE A 2 5.73 15.80 -3.46
N VAL A 3 5.47 15.93 -4.79
CA VAL A 3 4.41 15.17 -5.46
C VAL A 3 5.04 14.03 -6.26
N PHE A 4 4.59 12.79 -6.00
CA PHE A 4 5.00 11.59 -6.69
C PHE A 4 3.79 10.78 -7.18
N ASN A 5 4.01 9.82 -8.07
CA ASN A 5 3.07 8.73 -8.30
C ASN A 5 3.12 7.71 -7.13
N GLY A 6 2.36 6.61 -7.22
CA GLY A 6 2.34 5.60 -6.15
C GLY A 6 3.63 4.78 -6.00
N SER A 7 4.47 4.71 -7.04
CA SER A 7 5.66 3.83 -7.02
C SER A 7 6.59 4.04 -5.82
N PRO A 8 6.99 5.28 -5.44
CA PRO A 8 7.88 5.47 -4.30
C PRO A 8 7.37 4.94 -2.96
N LEU A 9 6.08 4.64 -2.83
CA LEU A 9 5.51 4.10 -1.60
C LEU A 9 5.91 2.63 -1.35
N PHE A 10 6.09 1.83 -2.40
CA PHE A 10 6.26 0.38 -2.28
C PHE A 10 7.29 -0.25 -3.24
N THR A 11 7.79 0.46 -4.27
CA THR A 11 8.79 -0.10 -5.18
C THR A 11 10.14 -0.30 -4.51
N GLY A 12 10.90 -1.25 -5.05
CA GLY A 12 12.21 -1.62 -4.53
C GLY A 12 12.15 -2.58 -3.37
N ASP A 13 12.89 -3.67 -3.46
CA ASP A 13 13.03 -4.64 -2.37
C ASP A 13 13.95 -4.11 -1.27
N SER A 14 13.91 -4.69 -0.08
CA SER A 14 14.78 -4.33 1.06
C SER A 14 16.25 -4.30 0.64
N GLY A 15 16.94 -3.20 0.91
CA GLY A 15 18.31 -2.93 0.47
C GLY A 15 18.45 -2.41 -0.95
N SER A 16 17.36 -2.14 -1.68
CA SER A 16 17.39 -1.37 -2.94
C SER A 16 17.43 0.13 -2.67
N GLY A 17 17.80 0.93 -3.67
CA GLY A 17 17.89 2.39 -3.52
C GLY A 17 16.58 3.03 -3.05
N GLU A 18 15.45 2.64 -3.62
CA GLU A 18 14.13 3.17 -3.27
C GLU A 18 13.74 2.80 -1.84
N SER A 19 13.96 1.54 -1.43
CA SER A 19 13.68 1.07 -0.08
C SER A 19 14.58 1.76 0.95
N GLU A 20 15.86 1.95 0.65
CA GLU A 20 16.80 2.63 1.55
C GLU A 20 16.47 4.13 1.69
N ILE A 21 15.98 4.80 0.64
CA ILE A 21 15.52 6.19 0.74
C ILE A 21 14.28 6.29 1.64
N ARG A 22 13.29 5.39 1.48
CA ARG A 22 12.12 5.36 2.37
C ARG A 22 12.53 5.12 3.82
N LYS A 23 13.37 4.11 4.05
CA LYS A 23 13.94 3.78 5.35
C LYS A 23 14.59 5.02 5.98
N TRP A 24 15.48 5.69 5.26
CA TRP A 24 16.18 6.87 5.75
C TRP A 24 15.23 8.00 6.14
N ILE A 25 14.22 8.29 5.33
CA ILE A 25 13.23 9.35 5.61
C ILE A 25 12.39 8.99 6.84
N ILE A 26 11.96 7.74 6.98
CA ILE A 26 11.08 7.29 8.07
C ILE A 26 11.86 7.15 9.37
N GLU A 27 13.03 6.53 9.36
CA GLU A 27 13.87 6.33 10.56
C GLU A 27 14.41 7.64 11.15
N ASN A 28 14.64 8.67 10.31
CA ASN A 28 14.96 10.01 10.77
C ASN A 28 13.75 10.82 11.24
N ASP A 29 12.56 10.20 11.24
CA ASP A 29 11.30 10.84 11.62
C ASP A 29 10.96 12.09 10.78
N TRP A 30 11.29 12.06 9.48
CA TRP A 30 11.05 13.19 8.58
C TRP A 30 9.75 13.07 7.78
N LEU A 31 9.22 11.88 7.55
CA LEU A 31 7.93 11.71 6.88
C LEU A 31 6.81 12.09 7.85
N GLU A 32 6.15 13.21 7.60
CA GLU A 32 5.05 13.69 8.44
C GLU A 32 3.70 13.20 7.96
N SER A 33 3.46 13.24 6.64
CA SER A 33 2.20 12.78 6.06
C SER A 33 2.38 12.35 4.61
N VAL A 34 1.50 11.45 4.18
CA VAL A 34 1.27 11.11 2.77
C VAL A 34 -0.20 11.35 2.45
N VAL A 35 -0.47 12.22 1.48
CA VAL A 35 -1.84 12.55 1.03
C VAL A 35 -2.05 11.98 -0.36
N SER A 36 -2.99 11.06 -0.54
CA SER A 36 -3.40 10.63 -1.87
C SER A 36 -4.25 11.71 -2.53
N LEU A 37 -4.09 11.89 -3.84
CA LEU A 37 -4.86 12.82 -4.64
C LEU A 37 -5.73 12.04 -5.63
N PRO A 38 -6.83 12.65 -6.11
CA PRO A 38 -7.64 12.08 -7.17
C PRO A 38 -6.80 11.73 -8.41
N ASP A 39 -7.16 10.67 -9.11
CA ASP A 39 -6.67 10.41 -10.47
C ASP A 39 -7.14 11.51 -11.44
N GLN A 40 -6.54 11.60 -12.61
CA GLN A 40 -6.89 12.56 -13.65
C GLN A 40 -6.84 14.04 -13.21
N LEU A 41 -6.00 14.34 -12.23
CA LEU A 41 -5.82 15.72 -11.72
C LEU A 41 -4.82 16.54 -12.56
N PHE A 42 -3.89 15.88 -13.27
CA PHE A 42 -2.81 16.49 -14.03
C PHE A 42 -2.98 16.33 -15.54
N PHE A 43 -2.42 17.28 -16.33
CA PHE A 43 -2.60 17.35 -17.78
C PHE A 43 -2.02 16.16 -18.54
N ASN A 44 -0.88 15.63 -18.09
CA ASN A 44 -0.08 14.64 -18.80
C ASN A 44 -0.13 13.23 -18.19
N THR A 45 -0.93 13.03 -17.13
CA THR A 45 -1.09 11.73 -16.48
C THR A 45 -2.49 11.55 -15.93
N GLY A 46 -3.04 10.35 -16.13
CA GLY A 46 -4.34 9.95 -15.56
C GLY A 46 -4.23 9.16 -14.26
N ILE A 47 -3.01 8.87 -13.78
CA ILE A 47 -2.80 8.06 -12.58
C ILE A 47 -2.96 8.88 -11.30
N SER A 48 -3.25 8.20 -10.20
CA SER A 48 -3.26 8.79 -8.86
C SER A 48 -1.86 9.24 -8.47
N THR A 49 -1.79 10.35 -7.77
CA THR A 49 -0.55 10.94 -7.24
C THR A 49 -0.66 11.15 -5.74
N TYR A 50 0.48 11.33 -5.10
CA TYR A 50 0.59 11.47 -3.66
C TYR A 50 1.46 12.67 -3.31
N ILE A 51 1.05 13.44 -2.31
CA ILE A 51 1.88 14.48 -1.72
C ILE A 51 2.58 13.88 -0.50
N TRP A 52 3.90 13.90 -0.51
CA TRP A 52 4.69 13.58 0.66
C TRP A 52 5.05 14.87 1.39
N VAL A 53 4.62 14.97 2.63
CA VAL A 53 4.99 16.07 3.52
C VAL A 53 6.19 15.63 4.35
N VAL A 54 7.32 16.27 4.10
CA VAL A 54 8.60 15.93 4.74
C VAL A 54 9.10 17.12 5.53
N THR A 55 9.46 16.91 6.78
CA THR A 55 9.96 17.95 7.68
C THR A 55 10.98 17.37 8.68
N ASN A 56 11.96 18.15 9.03
CA ASN A 56 12.89 17.83 10.13
C ASN A 56 12.46 18.49 11.46
N LYS A 57 11.25 19.06 11.52
CA LYS A 57 10.72 19.81 12.67
C LYS A 57 9.28 19.43 12.98
N LYS A 58 8.99 18.12 13.11
CA LYS A 58 7.67 17.68 13.54
C LYS A 58 7.27 18.28 14.89
N THR A 59 6.00 18.62 15.03
CA THR A 59 5.42 19.00 16.32
C THR A 59 5.50 17.83 17.30
N PRO A 60 5.49 18.06 18.62
CA PRO A 60 5.56 16.98 19.62
C PRO A 60 4.52 15.88 19.41
N GLN A 61 3.31 16.22 19.03
CA GLN A 61 2.20 15.27 18.79
C GLN A 61 2.42 14.40 17.57
N ARG A 62 3.23 14.85 16.58
CA ARG A 62 3.52 14.12 15.32
C ARG A 62 4.82 13.35 15.34
N LYS A 63 5.64 13.50 16.38
CA LYS A 63 6.91 12.80 16.51
C LYS A 63 6.70 11.28 16.53
N GLY A 64 7.53 10.56 15.78
CA GLY A 64 7.48 9.11 15.66
C GLY A 64 6.27 8.58 14.87
N LYS A 65 5.47 9.46 14.25
CA LYS A 65 4.22 9.09 13.57
C LYS A 65 4.16 9.61 12.14
N VAL A 66 3.40 8.90 11.30
CA VAL A 66 3.07 9.30 9.93
C VAL A 66 1.55 9.29 9.79
N GLN A 67 1.01 10.37 9.26
CA GLN A 67 -0.41 10.48 8.91
C GLN A 67 -0.60 10.13 7.43
N LEU A 68 -1.44 9.16 7.12
CA LEU A 68 -1.91 8.87 5.78
C LEU A 68 -3.28 9.51 5.59
N ILE A 69 -3.47 10.25 4.48
CA ILE A 69 -4.73 10.93 4.18
C ILE A 69 -5.24 10.50 2.80
N ASP A 70 -6.43 9.93 2.76
CA ASP A 70 -7.09 9.59 1.49
C ASP A 70 -7.90 10.79 0.97
N GLY A 71 -7.29 11.52 0.05
CA GLY A 71 -7.90 12.63 -0.66
C GLY A 71 -8.48 12.25 -2.03
N SER A 72 -8.54 10.96 -2.38
CA SER A 72 -8.94 10.49 -3.72
C SER A 72 -10.37 10.85 -4.12
N SER A 73 -11.25 11.05 -3.14
CA SER A 73 -12.66 11.44 -3.33
C SER A 73 -12.91 12.95 -3.35
N PHE A 74 -11.91 13.77 -3.01
CA PHE A 74 -12.04 15.25 -2.93
C PHE A 74 -11.81 15.88 -4.29
N TYR A 75 -12.77 15.79 -5.19
CA TYR A 75 -12.69 16.42 -6.51
C TYR A 75 -14.06 16.84 -7.05
N LYS A 76 -14.01 17.74 -8.05
CA LYS A 76 -15.11 18.01 -8.96
C LYS A 76 -14.71 17.65 -10.38
N SER A 77 -15.67 17.17 -11.18
CA SER A 77 -15.46 16.87 -12.60
C SER A 77 -15.43 18.16 -13.41
N MET A 78 -14.51 18.23 -14.36
CA MET A 78 -14.45 19.34 -15.31
C MET A 78 -15.50 19.17 -16.43
N LYS A 79 -16.14 20.26 -16.86
CA LYS A 79 -17.05 20.24 -18.02
C LYS A 79 -16.32 19.90 -19.32
N LYS A 80 -15.06 20.30 -19.47
CA LYS A 80 -14.19 20.05 -20.63
C LYS A 80 -12.86 19.53 -20.16
N SER A 81 -12.41 18.41 -20.71
CA SER A 81 -11.10 17.83 -20.39
C SER A 81 -9.95 18.66 -20.98
N LEU A 82 -8.83 18.66 -20.29
CA LEU A 82 -7.57 19.26 -20.72
C LEU A 82 -6.50 18.16 -20.73
N GLY A 83 -6.34 17.50 -21.87
CA GLY A 83 -5.52 16.28 -21.96
C GLY A 83 -6.07 15.18 -21.04
N SER A 84 -5.24 14.60 -20.19
CA SER A 84 -5.64 13.59 -19.19
C SER A 84 -6.37 14.19 -17.99
N LYS A 85 -6.33 15.51 -17.81
CA LYS A 85 -7.00 16.18 -16.69
C LYS A 85 -8.50 16.28 -16.92
N ARG A 86 -9.26 15.66 -16.00
CA ARG A 86 -10.73 15.66 -15.99
C ARG A 86 -11.33 16.08 -14.66
N LYS A 87 -10.48 16.24 -13.65
CA LYS A 87 -10.86 16.55 -12.28
C LYS A 87 -10.07 17.76 -11.76
N PHE A 88 -10.63 18.43 -10.78
CA PHE A 88 -9.96 19.49 -10.04
C PHE A 88 -10.43 19.48 -8.59
N ILE A 89 -9.61 19.99 -7.69
CA ILE A 89 -9.92 20.19 -6.28
C ILE A 89 -10.25 21.66 -6.11
N ASP A 90 -11.44 21.98 -5.64
CA ASP A 90 -11.85 23.37 -5.38
C ASP A 90 -11.36 23.87 -4.01
N ASP A 91 -11.63 25.14 -3.72
CA ASP A 91 -11.16 25.78 -2.48
C ASP A 91 -11.75 25.13 -1.23
N SER A 92 -13.04 24.75 -1.27
CA SER A 92 -13.71 24.08 -0.16
C SER A 92 -13.10 22.69 0.13
N GLN A 93 -12.82 21.93 -0.92
CA GLN A 93 -12.20 20.60 -0.78
C GLN A 93 -10.75 20.68 -0.32
N ARG A 94 -10.01 21.71 -0.77
CA ARG A 94 -8.66 22.00 -0.25
C ARG A 94 -8.68 22.33 1.24
N GLU A 95 -9.63 23.13 1.67
CA GLU A 95 -9.80 23.49 3.08
C GLU A 95 -10.13 22.26 3.93
N GLN A 96 -11.03 21.38 3.45
CA GLN A 96 -11.34 20.12 4.13
C GLN A 96 -10.11 19.22 4.27
N LEU A 97 -9.31 19.04 3.21
CA LEU A 97 -8.07 18.26 3.27
C LEU A 97 -7.06 18.87 4.24
N LEU A 98 -6.97 20.21 4.27
CA LEU A 98 -6.10 20.93 5.20
C LEU A 98 -6.57 20.72 6.66
N GLN A 99 -7.86 20.78 6.91
CA GLN A 99 -8.43 20.50 8.25
C GLN A 99 -8.16 19.07 8.70
N ILE A 100 -8.33 18.08 7.81
CA ILE A 100 -8.00 16.66 8.11
C ILE A 100 -6.52 16.53 8.49
N TYR A 101 -5.64 17.19 7.73
CA TYR A 101 -4.22 17.18 8.04
C TYR A 101 -3.91 17.85 9.39
N GLN A 102 -4.52 19.01 9.69
CA GLN A 102 -4.28 19.79 10.91
C GLN A 102 -4.81 19.12 12.16
N ASN A 103 -5.99 18.50 12.11
CA ASN A 103 -6.63 17.85 13.24
C ASN A 103 -5.80 16.66 13.74
N PHE A 104 -5.09 15.98 12.86
CA PHE A 104 -4.25 14.83 13.20
C PHE A 104 -5.01 13.78 14.01
N GLU A 105 -6.10 13.27 13.45
CA GLU A 105 -7.00 12.29 14.08
C GLU A 105 -7.29 11.14 13.11
N ASP A 106 -7.55 9.94 13.67
CA ASP A 106 -8.03 8.80 12.89
C ASP A 106 -9.50 8.98 12.52
N ASN A 107 -9.80 8.85 11.22
CA ASN A 107 -11.16 8.86 10.68
C ASN A 107 -11.21 8.06 9.35
N GLU A 108 -12.31 8.17 8.61
CA GLU A 108 -12.45 7.48 7.33
C GLU A 108 -11.43 7.92 6.26
N HIS A 109 -10.97 9.18 6.31
CA HIS A 109 -10.00 9.76 5.39
C HIS A 109 -8.59 9.89 5.96
N SER A 110 -8.37 9.61 7.22
CA SER A 110 -7.08 9.79 7.90
C SER A 110 -6.76 8.62 8.80
N LYS A 111 -5.53 8.11 8.70
CA LYS A 111 -4.98 7.07 9.55
C LYS A 111 -3.60 7.47 10.05
N ILE A 112 -3.34 7.25 11.33
CA ILE A 112 -2.07 7.59 11.98
C ILE A 112 -1.38 6.31 12.40
N PHE A 113 -0.12 6.18 11.98
CA PHE A 113 0.71 5.03 12.27
C PHE A 113 2.02 5.46 12.90
N ASP A 114 2.59 4.62 13.74
CA ASP A 114 3.96 4.78 14.19
C ASP A 114 4.93 4.52 13.02
N ASN A 115 6.08 5.19 13.00
CA ASN A 115 7.08 5.03 11.94
C ASN A 115 7.46 3.57 11.71
N GLU A 116 7.62 2.81 12.78
CA GLU A 116 8.01 1.40 12.80
C GLU A 116 6.97 0.49 12.11
N PHE A 117 5.70 0.89 12.08
CA PHE A 117 4.62 0.14 11.44
C PHE A 117 4.86 -0.12 9.95
N PHE A 118 5.60 0.73 9.27
CA PHE A 118 5.93 0.58 7.84
C PHE A 118 7.18 -0.26 7.60
N GLY A 119 7.88 -0.63 8.67
CA GLY A 119 9.11 -1.39 8.61
C GLY A 119 8.88 -2.89 8.70
N TYR A 120 9.73 -3.63 8.01
CA TYR A 120 9.79 -5.09 8.09
C TYR A 120 11.24 -5.57 7.99
N THR A 121 11.49 -6.74 8.55
CA THR A 121 12.71 -7.50 8.27
C THR A 121 12.41 -8.55 7.21
N LYS A 122 13.03 -8.43 6.04
CA LYS A 122 13.02 -9.51 5.05
C LYS A 122 14.01 -10.55 5.49
N VAL A 123 13.52 -11.74 5.84
CA VAL A 123 14.32 -12.91 6.20
C VAL A 123 14.38 -13.89 5.04
N THR A 124 15.50 -14.57 4.88
CA THR A 124 15.65 -15.63 3.89
C THR A 124 15.35 -16.97 4.55
N ILE A 125 14.41 -17.71 3.97
CA ILE A 125 14.03 -19.05 4.39
C ILE A 125 14.78 -20.05 3.50
N GLU A 126 15.62 -20.85 4.13
CA GLU A 126 16.35 -21.94 3.47
C GLU A 126 15.68 -23.28 3.77
N GLN A 127 15.70 -24.18 2.80
CA GLN A 127 15.22 -25.53 2.93
C GLN A 127 16.33 -26.52 2.58
N PRO A 128 16.35 -27.72 3.19
CA PRO A 128 17.41 -28.70 2.96
C PRO A 128 17.34 -29.26 1.53
N LYS A 129 18.50 -29.39 0.90
CA LYS A 129 18.64 -30.14 -0.33
C LYS A 129 18.47 -31.63 -0.01
N VAL A 130 17.60 -32.33 -0.76
CA VAL A 130 17.35 -33.77 -0.65
C VAL A 130 17.80 -34.45 -1.93
N GLU A 131 18.61 -35.50 -1.81
CA GLU A 131 19.00 -36.39 -2.91
C GLU A 131 18.72 -37.85 -2.51
N ASN A 132 18.05 -38.59 -3.37
CA ASN A 132 17.64 -39.98 -3.12
C ASN A 132 16.84 -40.21 -1.81
N GLY A 133 16.08 -39.20 -1.37
CA GLY A 133 15.29 -39.27 -0.14
C GLY A 133 16.06 -38.86 1.14
N GLU A 134 17.35 -38.56 1.04
CA GLU A 134 18.19 -38.16 2.18
C GLU A 134 18.61 -36.68 2.11
N VAL A 135 18.69 -36.04 3.28
CA VAL A 135 19.16 -34.66 3.40
C VAL A 135 20.66 -34.58 3.16
N VAL A 136 21.07 -33.86 2.15
CA VAL A 136 22.49 -33.57 1.86
C VAL A 136 23.08 -32.70 2.94
N ARG A 137 24.21 -33.11 3.54
CA ARG A 137 24.90 -32.37 4.60
C ARG A 137 26.26 -31.84 4.14
N ASP A 138 26.70 -30.76 4.75
CA ASP A 138 28.05 -30.22 4.55
C ASP A 138 29.11 -31.02 5.36
N LYS A 139 30.39 -30.62 5.24
CA LYS A 139 31.52 -31.24 5.98
C LYS A 139 31.41 -31.12 7.51
N LYS A 140 30.55 -30.20 8.00
CA LYS A 140 30.30 -29.96 9.42
C LYS A 140 29.03 -30.65 9.92
N GLY A 141 28.31 -31.38 9.04
CA GLY A 141 27.07 -32.06 9.37
C GLY A 141 25.80 -31.22 9.26
N ASN A 142 25.90 -29.94 8.87
CA ASN A 142 24.75 -29.09 8.70
C ASN A 142 24.00 -29.39 7.38
N PRO A 143 22.66 -29.24 7.33
CA PRO A 143 21.92 -29.38 6.08
C PRO A 143 22.39 -28.36 5.06
N LYS A 144 22.66 -28.82 3.83
CA LYS A 144 22.93 -27.88 2.72
C LYS A 144 21.64 -27.27 2.22
N PRO A 145 21.59 -25.93 1.98
CA PRO A 145 20.42 -25.30 1.42
C PRO A 145 20.22 -25.67 -0.04
N ASP A 146 18.96 -25.86 -0.44
CA ASP A 146 18.56 -25.93 -1.85
C ASP A 146 18.19 -24.53 -2.35
N SER A 147 19.02 -23.96 -3.21
CA SER A 147 18.77 -22.64 -3.76
C SER A 147 17.49 -22.52 -4.59
N LYS A 148 16.94 -23.63 -5.07
CA LYS A 148 15.68 -23.66 -5.83
C LYS A 148 14.45 -23.56 -4.92
N LEU A 149 14.57 -23.99 -3.67
CA LEU A 149 13.52 -23.97 -2.66
C LEU A 149 13.64 -22.76 -1.71
N ARG A 150 14.65 -21.91 -1.95
CA ARG A 150 14.83 -20.70 -1.16
C ARG A 150 13.65 -19.77 -1.33
N ASP A 151 13.11 -19.28 -0.21
CA ASP A 151 12.03 -18.29 -0.14
C ASP A 151 12.38 -17.14 0.79
N SER A 152 11.50 -16.19 0.93
CA SER A 152 11.69 -15.06 1.84
C SER A 152 10.39 -14.61 2.45
N GLU A 153 10.44 -14.24 3.72
CA GLU A 153 9.32 -13.67 4.46
C GLU A 153 9.61 -12.23 4.89
N ARG A 154 8.53 -11.45 5.05
CA ARG A 154 8.59 -10.07 5.55
C ARG A 154 7.98 -10.02 6.93
N VAL A 155 8.83 -10.08 7.93
CA VAL A 155 8.43 -10.02 9.33
C VAL A 155 8.29 -8.57 9.76
N PRO A 156 7.12 -8.10 10.26
CA PRO A 156 6.97 -6.75 10.79
C PRO A 156 8.04 -6.43 11.85
N LEU A 157 8.55 -5.19 11.90
CA LEU A 157 9.55 -4.81 12.92
C LEU A 157 9.01 -4.91 14.35
N SER A 158 7.70 -4.87 14.51
CA SER A 158 7.01 -5.03 15.80
C SER A 158 6.94 -6.48 16.29
N GLU A 159 7.34 -7.48 15.48
CA GLU A 159 7.28 -8.90 15.83
C GLU A 159 8.68 -9.49 15.97
N ASP A 160 8.79 -10.47 16.89
CA ASP A 160 9.98 -11.30 17.02
C ASP A 160 10.07 -12.29 15.85
N ILE A 161 11.25 -12.34 15.21
CA ILE A 161 11.46 -13.12 13.98
C ILE A 161 11.31 -14.62 14.22
N GLU A 162 11.80 -15.14 15.35
CA GLU A 162 11.74 -16.57 15.65
C GLU A 162 10.30 -17.00 15.98
N GLN A 163 9.57 -16.17 16.73
CA GLN A 163 8.15 -16.42 17.02
C GLN A 163 7.30 -16.36 15.76
N TYR A 164 7.54 -15.38 14.89
CA TYR A 164 6.88 -15.31 13.58
C TYR A 164 7.16 -16.56 12.75
N PHE A 165 8.42 -16.96 12.64
CA PHE A 165 8.83 -18.15 11.89
C PHE A 165 8.13 -19.41 12.38
N SER A 166 8.13 -19.67 13.68
CA SER A 166 7.49 -20.85 14.26
C SER A 166 5.96 -20.87 14.09
N ARG A 167 5.33 -19.69 14.02
CA ARG A 167 3.87 -19.58 13.83
C ARG A 167 3.45 -19.68 12.37
N GLU A 168 4.16 -18.98 11.47
CA GLU A 168 3.70 -18.77 10.10
C GLU A 168 4.44 -19.64 9.06
N VAL A 169 5.70 -20.02 9.31
CA VAL A 169 6.53 -20.68 8.31
C VAL A 169 6.71 -22.19 8.62
N GLU A 170 7.12 -22.52 9.82
CA GLU A 170 7.47 -23.87 10.22
C GLU A 170 6.33 -24.89 10.03
N PRO A 171 5.03 -24.57 10.27
CA PRO A 171 3.93 -25.50 10.02
C PRO A 171 3.78 -25.90 8.54
N HIS A 172 4.19 -25.01 7.62
CA HIS A 172 4.08 -25.22 6.18
C HIS A 172 5.39 -25.74 5.56
N LEU A 173 6.53 -25.41 6.16
CA LEU A 173 7.86 -25.77 5.70
C LEU A 173 8.66 -26.44 6.82
N PRO A 174 8.27 -27.67 7.26
CA PRO A 174 9.01 -28.38 8.27
C PRO A 174 10.44 -28.64 7.78
N ASN A 175 11.44 -28.49 8.65
CA ASN A 175 12.87 -28.57 8.35
C ASN A 175 13.48 -27.35 7.63
N SER A 176 12.76 -26.27 7.44
CA SER A 176 13.33 -25.01 6.99
C SER A 176 14.03 -24.26 8.13
N TRP A 177 14.85 -23.28 7.80
CA TRP A 177 15.51 -22.40 8.77
C TRP A 177 15.73 -21.02 8.20
N ILE A 178 15.94 -20.04 9.07
CA ILE A 178 16.26 -18.66 8.69
C ILE A 178 17.77 -18.49 8.49
N ASP A 179 18.17 -17.91 7.37
CA ASP A 179 19.53 -17.39 7.18
C ASP A 179 19.58 -15.91 7.61
N PHE A 180 19.87 -15.65 8.86
CA PHE A 180 19.97 -14.31 9.44
C PHE A 180 21.02 -13.44 8.75
N ASN A 181 22.07 -14.02 8.15
CA ASN A 181 23.11 -13.23 7.46
C ASN A 181 22.60 -12.55 6.18
N LYS A 182 21.46 -13.00 5.66
CA LYS A 182 20.82 -12.44 4.47
C LYS A 182 19.63 -11.55 4.80
N SER A 183 19.32 -11.37 6.09
CA SER A 183 18.22 -10.53 6.52
C SER A 183 18.47 -9.06 6.25
N LYS A 184 17.45 -8.34 5.80
CA LYS A 184 17.53 -6.90 5.51
C LYS A 184 16.27 -6.20 5.98
N VAL A 185 16.45 -5.03 6.59
CA VAL A 185 15.32 -4.16 6.94
C VAL A 185 14.87 -3.37 5.72
N GLY A 186 13.57 -3.33 5.48
CA GLY A 186 12.92 -2.55 4.45
C GLY A 186 11.73 -1.76 5.00
N TYR A 187 11.27 -0.78 4.25
CA TYR A 187 10.08 0.01 4.56
C TYR A 187 9.16 0.08 3.36
N GLU A 188 7.85 -0.08 3.60
CA GLU A 188 6.84 -0.10 2.55
C GLU A 188 5.54 0.54 3.07
N ILE A 189 4.94 1.42 2.28
CA ILE A 189 3.68 2.07 2.62
C ILE A 189 2.60 1.56 1.67
N ASN A 190 1.89 0.53 2.08
CA ASN A 190 0.77 -0.07 1.34
C ASN A 190 -0.49 0.79 1.48
N PHE A 191 -0.43 2.03 0.98
CA PHE A 191 -1.41 3.09 1.21
C PHE A 191 -2.85 2.63 0.99
N THR A 192 -3.14 2.01 -0.15
CA THR A 192 -4.50 1.58 -0.51
C THR A 192 -5.07 0.53 0.43
N LYS A 193 -4.22 -0.32 1.02
CA LYS A 193 -4.63 -1.36 1.98
C LYS A 193 -5.33 -0.76 3.20
N TYR A 194 -4.88 0.40 3.67
CA TYR A 194 -5.39 1.01 4.91
C TYR A 194 -6.72 1.75 4.73
N PHE A 195 -7.07 2.09 3.49
CA PHE A 195 -8.32 2.76 3.13
C PHE A 195 -9.25 1.86 2.33
N TYR A 196 -8.86 0.61 2.09
CA TYR A 196 -9.71 -0.34 1.37
C TYR A 196 -10.96 -0.66 2.19
N GLN A 197 -12.11 -0.38 1.60
CA GLN A 197 -13.41 -0.79 2.12
C GLN A 197 -13.98 -1.85 1.19
N TYR A 198 -14.22 -3.04 1.73
CA TYR A 198 -14.88 -4.09 0.96
C TYR A 198 -16.30 -3.65 0.61
N LYS A 199 -16.58 -3.55 -0.69
CA LYS A 199 -17.94 -3.37 -1.19
C LYS A 199 -18.42 -4.74 -1.68
N PRO A 200 -19.47 -5.32 -1.07
CA PRO A 200 -20.01 -6.58 -1.55
C PRO A 200 -20.46 -6.42 -3.01
N LEU A 201 -20.19 -7.44 -3.80
CA LEU A 201 -20.67 -7.46 -5.18
C LEU A 201 -22.20 -7.44 -5.17
N ARG A 202 -22.78 -6.67 -6.08
CA ARG A 202 -24.23 -6.66 -6.29
C ARG A 202 -24.67 -8.04 -6.77
N SER A 203 -25.84 -8.48 -6.35
CA SER A 203 -26.39 -9.75 -6.84
C SER A 203 -26.67 -9.68 -8.34
N SER A 204 -26.64 -10.82 -9.01
CA SER A 204 -27.04 -10.92 -10.42
C SER A 204 -28.49 -10.50 -10.65
N ASP A 205 -29.34 -10.74 -9.64
CA ASP A 205 -30.75 -10.38 -9.69
C ASP A 205 -30.96 -8.87 -9.62
N ASP A 206 -30.25 -8.16 -8.73
CA ASP A 206 -30.28 -6.69 -8.65
C ASP A 206 -29.82 -6.05 -9.95
N ILE A 207 -28.75 -6.59 -10.56
CA ILE A 207 -28.21 -6.10 -11.83
C ILE A 207 -29.22 -6.35 -12.97
N SER A 208 -29.84 -7.53 -13.00
CA SER A 208 -30.83 -7.89 -14.02
C SER A 208 -32.07 -7.02 -13.92
N GLN A 209 -32.52 -6.73 -12.69
CA GLN A 209 -33.67 -5.86 -12.46
C GLN A 209 -33.42 -4.43 -12.93
N GLU A 210 -32.26 -3.85 -12.59
CA GLU A 210 -31.85 -2.51 -13.03
C GLU A 210 -31.74 -2.43 -14.56
N LEU A 211 -31.19 -3.46 -15.21
CA LEU A 211 -31.15 -3.53 -16.68
C LEU A 211 -32.53 -3.54 -17.31
N LEU A 212 -33.50 -4.25 -16.71
CA LEU A 212 -34.88 -4.26 -17.18
C LEU A 212 -35.56 -2.90 -17.01
N GLU A 213 -35.31 -2.21 -15.91
CA GLU A 213 -35.83 -0.87 -15.67
C GLU A 213 -35.26 0.14 -16.67
N LEU A 214 -33.95 0.14 -16.89
CA LEU A 214 -33.26 1.00 -17.87
C LEU A 214 -33.78 0.72 -19.31
N LYS A 215 -34.04 -0.54 -19.64
CA LYS A 215 -34.62 -0.89 -20.94
C LYS A 215 -36.00 -0.27 -21.12
N LYS A 216 -36.90 -0.39 -20.13
CA LYS A 216 -38.23 0.23 -20.15
C LYS A 216 -38.18 1.74 -20.29
N GLU A 217 -37.26 2.38 -19.54
CA GLU A 217 -37.07 3.83 -19.61
C GLU A 217 -36.61 4.25 -21.02
N SER A 218 -35.67 3.51 -21.60
CA SER A 218 -35.18 3.75 -22.98
C SER A 218 -36.29 3.58 -24.00
N GLU A 219 -37.13 2.55 -23.88
CA GLU A 219 -38.27 2.32 -24.78
C GLU A 219 -39.31 3.46 -24.67
N ASN A 220 -39.58 3.95 -23.44
CA ASN A 220 -40.49 5.08 -23.23
C ASN A 220 -39.95 6.39 -23.86
N LEU A 221 -38.65 6.64 -23.72
CA LEU A 221 -38.01 7.82 -24.33
C LEU A 221 -38.03 7.76 -25.86
N LEU A 222 -37.82 6.58 -26.45
CA LEU A 222 -37.91 6.39 -27.89
C LEU A 222 -39.33 6.64 -28.41
N ASN A 223 -40.34 6.16 -27.71
CA ASN A 223 -41.75 6.40 -28.08
C ASN A 223 -42.09 7.89 -28.03
N LEU A 224 -41.60 8.63 -27.02
CA LEU A 224 -41.80 10.08 -26.93
C LEU A 224 -41.12 10.90 -28.05
N ILE A 225 -40.13 10.34 -28.73
CA ILE A 225 -39.42 11.01 -29.84
C ILE A 225 -40.09 10.65 -31.20
N MET A 226 -40.81 9.52 -31.26
CA MET A 226 -41.44 9.03 -32.50
C MET A 226 -42.89 9.47 -32.67
N ASP A 227 -43.52 9.99 -31.60
CA ASP A 227 -44.83 10.71 -31.63
C ASP A 227 -44.61 12.22 -31.87
#